data_62cab91f07ffa1536967a552d16af4fd
#
_entry.id   62cab91f07ffa1536967a552d16af4fd
#
_cell.length_a   1.000
_cell.length_b   1.000
_cell.length_c   1.000
_cell.angle_alpha   90.00
_cell.angle_beta   90.00
_cell.angle_gamma   90.00
#
_symmetry.space_group_name_H-M   'P 1'
#
loop_
_entity.id
_entity.type
_entity.pdbx_description
1 polymer ?
#
loop_
_entity_poly.entity_id
_entity_poly.type
_entity_poly.pdbx_seq_one_letter_code
_entity_poly.pdbx_strand_id
1 'polypeptide(L)'
;MLQAVAKYLIKRFREMSDKEIADKNPLHFEEHSNRKNSRYYASTKEIIANPVPFDAIRKTHTRKWFKENGIENPNFSGANHRTTALGHDPILGMIFGTANIMTSTITRSDFLSWHVNTLMHKELSNNGKISAKYLDTICERASTADIFYSIIERIKNEKGKGWSALGIALLKEIVHLSTDLPSRQSLPIPVVATFSPGLAKKLSFYGLNTGTIVEGSLAIKIINWLIAFLHRLTMEPSEDEGLFQVRTQKILMYSDTIATVSDIGYSMIKAYLGDKNTMQKFDLGGYIVTLSQICKTQSFIAAMNTKYRVNHIISEFNNY
;
A
#
# COMPACT_ATOMS: atom_id res chain seq x y z
N MET A 1 -6.63 15.31 -6.59
CA MET A 1 -6.17 14.66 -5.37
C MET A 1 -4.82 13.94 -5.54
N LEU A 2 -4.66 12.99 -6.47
CA LEU A 2 -3.38 12.28 -6.70
C LEU A 2 -2.17 13.19 -6.96
N GLN A 3 -2.34 14.24 -7.77
CA GLN A 3 -1.26 15.22 -8.02
C GLN A 3 -0.85 16.00 -6.77
N ALA A 4 -1.79 16.33 -5.89
CA ALA A 4 -1.48 17.01 -4.63
C ALA A 4 -0.70 16.09 -3.67
N VAL A 5 -1.09 14.82 -3.59
CA VAL A 5 -0.38 13.79 -2.83
C VAL A 5 1.03 13.59 -3.38
N ALA A 6 1.18 13.45 -4.71
CA ALA A 6 2.50 13.30 -5.34
C ALA A 6 3.41 14.52 -5.07
N LYS A 7 2.88 15.74 -5.22
CA LYS A 7 3.64 16.97 -4.91
C LYS A 7 4.05 17.04 -3.44
N TYR A 8 3.16 16.65 -2.52
CA TYR A 8 3.47 16.59 -1.09
C TYR A 8 4.60 15.59 -0.81
N LEU A 9 4.52 14.37 -1.36
CA LEU A 9 5.53 13.33 -1.17
C LEU A 9 6.88 13.75 -1.73
N ILE A 10 6.91 14.35 -2.93
CA ILE A 10 8.14 14.85 -3.55
C ILE A 10 8.75 15.97 -2.69
N LYS A 11 7.93 16.92 -2.21
CA LYS A 11 8.39 17.99 -1.33
C LYS A 11 8.98 17.43 -0.05
N ARG A 12 8.29 16.50 0.60
CA ARG A 12 8.70 15.85 1.84
C ARG A 12 10.03 15.09 1.66
N PHE A 13 10.13 14.32 0.57
CA PHE A 13 11.36 13.61 0.22
C PHE A 13 12.54 14.56 -0.01
N ARG A 14 12.32 15.68 -0.71
CA ARG A 14 13.35 16.70 -0.94
C ARG A 14 13.80 17.37 0.36
N GLU A 15 12.86 17.82 1.22
CA GLU A 15 13.16 18.42 2.52
C GLU A 15 14.01 17.50 3.41
N MET A 16 13.82 16.20 3.31
CA MET A 16 14.58 15.21 4.07
C MET A 16 15.97 14.99 3.47
N SER A 17 16.05 14.88 2.14
CA SER A 17 17.34 14.79 1.45
C SER A 17 18.21 15.99 1.78
N ASP A 18 17.62 17.20 1.78
CA ASP A 18 18.34 18.44 2.14
C ASP A 18 18.78 18.45 3.61
N LYS A 19 17.95 17.94 4.54
CA LYS A 19 18.33 17.77 5.95
C LYS A 19 19.42 16.71 6.13
N GLU A 20 19.30 15.56 5.48
CA GLU A 20 20.32 14.50 5.53
C GLU A 20 21.67 15.00 5.00
N ILE A 21 21.68 15.86 3.97
CA ILE A 21 22.88 16.49 3.43
C ILE A 21 23.45 17.53 4.42
N ALA A 22 22.59 18.32 5.08
CA ALA A 22 23.01 19.33 6.05
C ALA A 22 23.54 18.73 7.36
N ASP A 23 22.97 17.62 7.81
CA ASP A 23 23.39 16.90 9.03
C ASP A 23 24.62 16.00 8.81
N LYS A 24 25.07 15.80 7.58
CA LYS A 24 26.28 15.03 7.26
C LYS A 24 27.52 15.83 7.64
N ASN A 25 28.09 15.47 8.80
CA ASN A 25 29.43 15.88 9.15
C ASN A 25 30.40 15.41 8.03
N PRO A 26 31.26 16.27 7.44
CA PRO A 26 32.16 15.90 6.34
C PRO A 26 33.01 14.65 6.64
N LEU A 27 33.35 14.40 7.92
CA LEU A 27 34.07 13.22 8.36
C LEU A 27 33.30 11.89 8.16
N HIS A 28 31.97 11.91 8.23
CA HIS A 28 31.16 10.72 7.93
C HIS A 28 31.09 10.43 6.43
N PHE A 29 31.21 11.44 5.58
CA PHE A 29 31.20 11.25 4.13
C PHE A 29 32.46 10.54 3.62
N GLU A 30 33.63 10.84 4.20
CA GLU A 30 34.89 10.14 3.88
C GLU A 30 34.86 8.68 4.36
N GLU A 31 34.32 8.41 5.52
CA GLU A 31 34.20 7.05 6.07
C GLU A 31 33.22 6.19 5.24
N HIS A 32 32.14 6.78 4.73
CA HIS A 32 31.20 6.10 3.82
C HIS A 32 31.73 5.96 2.39
N SER A 33 32.51 6.94 1.90
CA SER A 33 33.14 6.86 0.57
C SER A 33 34.24 5.80 0.50
N ASN A 34 34.97 5.59 1.59
CA ASN A 34 36.00 4.53 1.72
C ASN A 34 35.40 3.13 1.95
N ARG A 35 34.13 3.01 2.36
CA ARG A 35 33.40 1.76 2.37
C ARG A 35 32.79 1.43 1.00
N LYS A 36 33.56 1.58 -0.06
CA LYS A 36 33.20 1.36 -1.46
C LYS A 36 32.58 0.01 -1.78
N ASN A 37 32.49 -0.94 -0.85
CA ASN A 37 32.06 -2.31 -1.09
C ASN A 37 31.04 -2.87 -0.11
N SER A 38 30.43 -2.13 0.76
CA SER A 38 29.59 -2.77 1.73
C SER A 38 28.29 -2.05 2.01
N ARG A 39 27.20 -2.62 1.63
CA ARG A 39 25.93 -2.56 2.36
C ARG A 39 24.76 -1.78 1.78
N TYR A 40 24.90 -1.11 0.65
CA TYR A 40 23.73 -0.64 -0.09
C TYR A 40 23.19 -1.67 -1.10
N TYR A 41 23.81 -2.86 -1.18
CA TYR A 41 23.33 -3.94 -2.05
C TYR A 41 23.20 -5.25 -1.28
N ALA A 42 21.98 -5.77 -1.24
CA ALA A 42 21.79 -7.19 -0.99
C ALA A 42 22.18 -7.95 -2.26
N SER A 43 23.00 -8.98 -2.16
CA SER A 43 23.25 -9.86 -3.28
C SER A 43 21.95 -10.52 -3.77
N THR A 44 21.87 -10.94 -5.02
CA THR A 44 20.68 -11.63 -5.52
C THR A 44 20.33 -12.87 -4.69
N LYS A 45 21.33 -13.56 -4.15
CA LYS A 45 21.16 -14.70 -3.23
C LYS A 45 20.50 -14.26 -1.92
N GLU A 46 20.91 -13.14 -1.35
CA GLU A 46 20.31 -12.57 -0.13
C GLU A 46 18.90 -12.06 -0.39
N ILE A 47 18.66 -11.40 -1.53
CA ILE A 47 17.30 -10.98 -1.92
C ILE A 47 16.35 -12.18 -1.95
N ILE A 48 16.78 -13.33 -2.45
CA ILE A 48 15.97 -14.54 -2.52
C ILE A 48 15.82 -15.19 -1.14
N ALA A 49 16.93 -15.38 -0.42
CA ALA A 49 16.99 -16.24 0.76
C ALA A 49 16.51 -15.55 2.04
N ASN A 50 16.79 -14.25 2.20
CA ASN A 50 16.46 -13.53 3.44
C ASN A 50 14.98 -13.12 3.45
N PRO A 51 14.31 -12.98 4.61
CA PRO A 51 13.01 -12.34 4.73
C PRO A 51 13.08 -10.89 4.26
N VAL A 52 11.94 -10.23 4.10
CA VAL A 52 11.91 -8.78 3.83
C VAL A 52 12.42 -8.02 5.06
N PRO A 53 13.30 -7.01 4.88
CA PRO A 53 13.99 -6.38 6.02
C PRO A 53 13.06 -5.69 7.01
N PHE A 54 11.91 -5.23 6.55
CA PHE A 54 10.94 -4.49 7.34
C PHE A 54 9.91 -5.38 8.06
N ASP A 55 9.82 -6.67 7.72
CA ASP A 55 8.95 -7.65 8.40
C ASP A 55 9.69 -8.41 9.52
N ALA A 56 10.97 -8.65 9.35
CA ALA A 56 11.75 -9.48 10.25
C ALA A 56 12.19 -8.76 11.53
N ILE A 57 11.86 -7.48 11.69
CA ILE A 57 12.22 -6.69 12.89
C ILE A 57 11.44 -7.19 14.11
N ARG A 58 11.92 -8.26 14.70
CA ARG A 58 11.43 -8.74 15.98
C ARG A 58 12.15 -8.00 17.11
N LYS A 59 11.42 -7.67 18.16
CA LYS A 59 11.68 -7.14 19.51
C LYS A 59 13.12 -7.24 20.09
N THR A 60 14.16 -7.29 19.27
CA THR A 60 15.52 -7.63 19.69
C THR A 60 16.25 -6.49 20.39
N HIS A 61 15.81 -5.24 20.17
CA HIS A 61 16.49 -4.12 20.80
C HIS A 61 15.50 -3.26 21.60
N THR A 62 15.83 -3.10 22.90
CA THR A 62 15.13 -2.18 23.78
C THR A 62 15.53 -0.74 23.50
N ARG A 63 14.73 0.23 23.95
CA ARG A 63 15.11 1.66 23.91
C ARG A 63 16.48 1.90 24.58
N LYS A 64 16.80 1.12 25.62
CA LYS A 64 18.07 1.16 26.35
C LYS A 64 19.22 0.78 25.42
N TRP A 65 19.08 -0.31 24.65
CA TRP A 65 20.09 -0.77 23.71
C TRP A 65 20.41 0.27 22.63
N PHE A 66 19.39 0.90 22.01
CA PHE A 66 19.60 1.96 21.02
C PHE A 66 20.36 3.15 21.61
N LYS A 67 20.02 3.56 22.85
CA LYS A 67 20.69 4.65 23.54
C LYS A 67 22.16 4.31 23.87
N GLU A 68 22.42 3.09 24.32
CA GLU A 68 23.77 2.61 24.68
C GLU A 68 24.69 2.50 23.46
N ASN A 69 24.13 2.22 22.29
CA ASN A 69 24.88 2.12 21.02
C ASN A 69 24.87 3.41 20.20
N GLY A 70 24.34 4.51 20.72
CA GLY A 70 24.29 5.79 20.02
C GLY A 70 23.42 5.79 18.76
N ILE A 71 22.51 4.81 18.61
CA ILE A 71 21.64 4.65 17.45
C ILE A 71 20.28 5.25 17.77
N GLU A 72 19.77 6.10 16.90
CA GLU A 72 18.41 6.62 17.02
C GLU A 72 17.41 5.46 17.01
N ASN A 73 16.54 5.40 18.04
CA ASN A 73 15.50 4.37 18.10
C ASN A 73 14.44 4.64 17.02
N PRO A 74 14.32 3.82 15.99
CA PRO A 74 13.38 4.04 14.89
C PRO A 74 11.93 3.70 15.23
N ASN A 75 11.65 3.22 16.45
CA ASN A 75 10.31 2.85 16.94
C ASN A 75 9.57 1.78 16.11
N PHE A 76 10.28 0.89 15.46
CA PHE A 76 9.71 -0.25 14.75
C PHE A 76 9.40 -1.40 15.71
N SER A 77 8.55 -1.26 16.69
CA SER A 77 8.28 -2.32 17.66
C SER A 77 6.86 -2.89 17.54
N GLY A 78 6.77 -4.23 17.49
CA GLY A 78 5.50 -4.97 17.54
C GLY A 78 4.56 -4.65 16.37
N ALA A 79 3.25 -4.60 16.62
CA ALA A 79 2.23 -4.30 15.61
C ALA A 79 2.39 -2.92 14.94
N ASN A 80 3.19 -2.02 15.52
CA ASN A 80 3.41 -0.70 14.97
C ASN A 80 4.29 -0.72 13.70
N HIS A 81 5.09 -1.77 13.47
CA HIS A 81 5.96 -1.81 12.28
C HIS A 81 5.16 -1.72 10.98
N ARG A 82 3.98 -2.34 10.91
CA ARG A 82 3.10 -2.28 9.73
C ARG A 82 2.58 -0.89 9.40
N THR A 83 2.37 -0.04 10.41
CA THR A 83 1.93 1.35 10.21
C THR A 83 3.09 2.33 10.14
N THR A 84 4.31 1.88 10.39
CA THR A 84 5.49 2.75 10.49
C THR A 84 6.45 2.51 9.34
N ALA A 85 6.67 1.25 8.93
CA ALA A 85 7.56 0.92 7.82
C ALA A 85 6.85 1.11 6.47
N LEU A 86 7.43 1.88 5.57
CA LEU A 86 6.87 2.15 4.24
C LEU A 86 6.76 0.90 3.36
N GLY A 87 7.54 -0.15 3.64
CA GLY A 87 7.39 -1.44 2.97
C GLY A 87 6.03 -2.10 3.15
N HIS A 88 5.26 -1.75 4.19
CA HIS A 88 3.89 -2.24 4.38
C HIS A 88 2.81 -1.31 3.82
N ASP A 89 3.18 -0.15 3.26
CA ASP A 89 2.20 0.70 2.59
C ASP A 89 1.83 0.11 1.23
N PRO A 90 0.55 -0.10 0.90
CA PRO A 90 0.15 -0.75 -0.35
C PRO A 90 0.62 -0.06 -1.64
N ILE A 91 0.87 1.25 -1.59
CA ILE A 91 1.34 2.02 -2.76
C ILE A 91 2.83 2.31 -2.62
N LEU A 92 3.24 2.88 -1.49
CA LEU A 92 4.63 3.28 -1.28
C LEU A 92 5.54 2.07 -1.06
N GLY A 93 5.00 0.95 -0.55
CA GLY A 93 5.72 -0.31 -0.41
C GLY A 93 6.24 -0.84 -1.73
N MET A 94 5.50 -0.70 -2.82
CA MET A 94 5.99 -1.09 -4.15
C MET A 94 7.29 -0.36 -4.53
N ILE A 95 7.51 0.85 -4.03
CA ILE A 95 8.71 1.66 -4.30
C ILE A 95 9.74 1.45 -3.19
N PHE A 96 9.38 1.81 -1.96
CA PHE A 96 10.30 1.78 -0.82
C PHE A 96 10.57 0.36 -0.33
N GLY A 97 9.58 -0.53 -0.32
CA GLY A 97 9.73 -1.93 0.05
C GLY A 97 10.67 -2.65 -0.92
N THR A 98 10.46 -2.49 -2.22
CA THR A 98 11.37 -3.03 -3.25
C THR A 98 12.79 -2.48 -3.07
N ALA A 99 12.92 -1.16 -2.84
CA ALA A 99 14.22 -0.55 -2.60
C ALA A 99 14.88 -1.10 -1.33
N ASN A 100 14.13 -1.23 -0.26
CA ASN A 100 14.60 -1.78 1.01
C ASN A 100 15.07 -3.24 0.88
N ILE A 101 14.35 -4.06 0.10
CA ILE A 101 14.76 -5.45 -0.19
C ILE A 101 16.07 -5.48 -0.95
N MET A 102 16.25 -4.59 -1.95
CA MET A 102 17.48 -4.55 -2.74
C MET A 102 18.71 -4.08 -1.95
N THR A 103 18.52 -3.33 -0.88
CA THR A 103 19.60 -2.66 -0.15
C THR A 103 19.75 -3.11 1.29
N SER A 104 18.97 -4.09 1.75
CA SER A 104 18.92 -4.52 3.16
C SER A 104 18.72 -3.34 4.11
N THR A 105 17.74 -2.51 3.81
CA THR A 105 17.40 -1.33 4.59
C THR A 105 15.94 -1.36 5.03
N ILE A 106 15.54 -0.45 5.91
CA ILE A 106 14.17 -0.17 6.26
C ILE A 106 13.93 1.33 6.19
N THR A 107 12.79 1.73 5.63
CA THR A 107 12.38 3.13 5.54
C THR A 107 11.12 3.34 6.35
N ARG A 108 11.13 4.34 7.24
CA ARG A 108 9.99 4.73 8.08
C ARG A 108 9.04 5.68 7.32
N SER A 109 7.84 5.82 7.82
CA SER A 109 6.78 6.66 7.24
C SER A 109 7.15 8.16 7.11
N ASP A 110 8.17 8.62 7.82
CA ASP A 110 8.76 9.95 7.66
C ASP A 110 9.97 9.98 6.72
N PHE A 111 10.18 8.92 5.96
CA PHE A 111 11.24 8.70 4.98
C PHE A 111 12.66 8.59 5.58
N LEU A 112 12.80 8.43 6.87
CA LEU A 112 14.08 8.11 7.48
C LEU A 112 14.40 6.62 7.30
N SER A 113 15.66 6.30 7.01
CA SER A 113 16.08 4.94 6.71
C SER A 113 17.22 4.45 7.61
N TRP A 114 17.31 3.14 7.76
CA TRP A 114 18.35 2.45 8.52
C TRP A 114 18.80 1.20 7.78
N HIS A 115 20.07 0.84 7.94
CA HIS A 115 20.57 -0.47 7.53
C HIS A 115 20.03 -1.57 8.42
N VAL A 116 19.77 -2.72 7.83
CA VAL A 116 19.31 -3.92 8.53
C VAL A 116 20.26 -5.07 8.23
N ASN A 117 20.82 -5.67 9.27
CA ASN A 117 21.57 -6.92 9.15
C ASN A 117 20.67 -8.09 9.47
N THR A 118 20.42 -8.95 8.49
CA THR A 118 19.66 -10.19 8.67
C THR A 118 20.63 -11.33 8.99
N LEU A 119 20.60 -11.82 10.21
CA LEU A 119 21.38 -12.95 10.66
C LEU A 119 20.50 -14.20 10.77
N MET A 120 20.89 -15.28 10.11
CA MET A 120 20.22 -16.56 10.27
C MET A 120 20.84 -17.32 11.45
N HIS A 121 20.10 -17.39 12.57
CA HIS A 121 20.43 -18.28 13.68
C HIS A 121 19.74 -19.63 13.51
N LYS A 122 20.53 -20.70 13.50
CA LYS A 122 20.00 -22.07 13.62
C LYS A 122 19.99 -22.44 15.10
N GLU A 123 18.80 -22.46 15.69
CA GLU A 123 18.61 -22.98 17.04
C GLU A 123 18.22 -24.46 16.97
N LEU A 124 19.00 -25.31 17.65
CA LEU A 124 18.62 -26.70 17.89
C LEU A 124 17.63 -26.71 19.06
N SER A 125 16.36 -27.03 18.75
CA SER A 125 15.36 -27.21 19.82
C SER A 125 15.68 -28.44 20.65
N ASN A 126 15.28 -28.44 21.94
CA ASN A 126 15.41 -29.58 22.86
C ASN A 126 14.78 -30.89 22.31
N ASN A 127 13.96 -30.80 21.25
CA ASN A 127 13.33 -31.94 20.57
C ASN A 127 14.10 -32.37 19.30
N GLY A 128 15.33 -31.95 19.10
CA GLY A 128 16.16 -32.29 17.94
C GLY A 128 15.74 -31.64 16.62
N LYS A 129 14.75 -30.73 16.61
CA LYS A 129 14.36 -29.99 15.43
C LYS A 129 15.19 -28.73 15.29
N ILE A 130 15.83 -28.55 14.15
CA ILE A 130 16.51 -27.30 13.78
C ILE A 130 15.47 -26.28 13.37
N SER A 131 15.27 -25.23 14.15
CA SER A 131 14.49 -24.07 13.74
C SER A 131 15.43 -22.96 13.27
N ALA A 132 15.23 -22.49 12.05
CA ALA A 132 15.90 -21.29 11.56
C ALA A 132 15.17 -20.05 12.09
N LYS A 133 15.87 -19.26 12.90
CA LYS A 133 15.34 -17.99 13.39
C LYS A 133 16.16 -16.86 12.78
N TYR A 134 15.50 -16.01 12.02
CA TYR A 134 16.13 -14.82 11.50
C TYR A 134 16.09 -13.72 12.57
N LEU A 135 17.25 -13.17 12.88
CA LEU A 135 17.40 -12.02 13.77
C LEU A 135 17.81 -10.83 12.91
N ASP A 136 16.91 -9.89 12.72
CA ASP A 136 17.24 -8.63 12.09
C ASP A 136 17.67 -7.63 13.14
N THR A 137 18.82 -7.07 12.90
CA THR A 137 19.41 -6.02 13.71
C THR A 137 19.39 -4.73 12.92
N ILE A 138 18.67 -3.74 13.42
CA ILE A 138 18.78 -2.39 12.89
C ILE A 138 20.14 -1.86 13.27
N CYS A 139 20.87 -1.39 12.28
CA CYS A 139 22.21 -0.83 12.45
C CYS A 139 22.17 0.70 12.39
N GLU A 140 23.14 1.28 11.74
CA GLU A 140 23.29 2.70 11.53
C GLU A 140 22.22 3.32 10.63
N ARG A 141 22.14 4.63 10.67
CA ARG A 141 21.30 5.40 9.74
C ARG A 141 21.76 5.19 8.30
N ALA A 142 20.79 5.03 7.40
CA ALA A 142 21.00 4.99 5.96
C ALA A 142 20.42 6.25 5.33
N SER A 143 21.07 6.78 4.31
CA SER A 143 20.52 7.84 3.49
C SER A 143 19.48 7.30 2.53
N THR A 144 18.24 7.76 2.63
CA THR A 144 17.14 7.31 1.76
C THR A 144 17.42 7.65 0.30
N ALA A 145 18.07 8.78 0.02
CA ALA A 145 18.48 9.15 -1.34
C ALA A 145 19.55 8.18 -1.88
N ASP A 146 20.53 7.79 -1.05
CA ASP A 146 21.60 6.88 -1.46
C ASP A 146 21.08 5.46 -1.69
N ILE A 147 20.00 5.04 -1.02
CA ILE A 147 19.31 3.78 -1.32
C ILE A 147 18.88 3.73 -2.78
N PHE A 148 18.19 4.75 -3.27
CA PHE A 148 17.74 4.81 -4.67
C PHE A 148 18.90 5.01 -5.65
N TYR A 149 19.88 5.82 -5.28
CA TYR A 149 21.08 6.01 -6.09
C TYR A 149 21.83 4.70 -6.27
N SER A 150 22.02 3.94 -5.22
CA SER A 150 22.68 2.62 -5.24
C SER A 150 21.96 1.64 -6.17
N ILE A 151 20.62 1.63 -6.19
CA ILE A 151 19.84 0.77 -7.09
C ILE A 151 20.09 1.16 -8.55
N ILE A 152 20.05 2.46 -8.86
CA ILE A 152 20.30 2.97 -10.21
C ILE A 152 21.73 2.61 -10.65
N GLU A 153 22.70 2.80 -9.77
CA GLU A 153 24.10 2.48 -10.02
C GLU A 153 24.28 0.97 -10.27
N ARG A 154 23.65 0.13 -9.46
CA ARG A 154 23.67 -1.32 -9.66
C ARG A 154 23.11 -1.72 -11.01
N ILE A 155 21.95 -1.17 -11.41
CA ILE A 155 21.33 -1.46 -12.71
C ILE A 155 22.27 -1.05 -13.85
N LYS A 156 22.94 0.12 -13.73
CA LYS A 156 23.90 0.59 -14.74
C LYS A 156 25.14 -0.30 -14.83
N ASN A 157 25.69 -0.70 -13.69
CA ASN A 157 26.97 -1.42 -13.61
C ASN A 157 26.80 -2.92 -13.89
N GLU A 158 25.77 -3.55 -13.32
CA GLU A 158 25.51 -4.99 -13.47
C GLU A 158 24.58 -5.35 -14.64
N LYS A 159 24.04 -4.33 -15.35
CA LYS A 159 23.17 -4.50 -16.52
C LYS A 159 22.05 -5.53 -16.25
N GLY A 160 22.04 -6.64 -17.00
CA GLY A 160 21.02 -7.67 -16.89
C GLY A 160 20.89 -8.28 -15.48
N LYS A 161 21.97 -8.41 -14.72
CA LYS A 161 21.93 -8.91 -13.33
C LYS A 161 21.27 -7.89 -12.39
N GLY A 162 21.53 -6.58 -12.59
CA GLY A 162 20.89 -5.52 -11.83
C GLY A 162 19.38 -5.47 -12.06
N TRP A 163 18.94 -5.59 -13.31
CA TRP A 163 17.51 -5.69 -13.66
C TRP A 163 16.86 -6.96 -13.09
N SER A 164 17.56 -8.10 -13.14
CA SER A 164 17.05 -9.33 -12.54
C SER A 164 16.87 -9.21 -11.02
N ALA A 165 17.83 -8.59 -10.35
CA ALA A 165 17.74 -8.34 -8.91
C ALA A 165 16.54 -7.43 -8.55
N LEU A 166 16.30 -6.36 -9.34
CA LEU A 166 15.15 -5.49 -9.19
C LEU A 166 13.83 -6.26 -9.40
N GLY A 167 13.75 -7.07 -10.47
CA GLY A 167 12.56 -7.87 -10.75
C GLY A 167 12.24 -8.86 -9.64
N ILE A 168 13.25 -9.54 -9.08
CA ILE A 168 13.09 -10.47 -7.96
C ILE A 168 12.66 -9.72 -6.70
N ALA A 169 13.27 -8.56 -6.39
CA ALA A 169 12.89 -7.76 -5.24
C ALA A 169 11.44 -7.25 -5.34
N LEU A 170 11.04 -6.78 -6.53
CA LEU A 170 9.68 -6.34 -6.80
C LEU A 170 8.66 -7.50 -6.66
N LEU A 171 8.97 -8.66 -7.23
CA LEU A 171 8.10 -9.84 -7.08
C LEU A 171 7.97 -10.25 -5.61
N LYS A 172 9.06 -10.22 -4.87
CA LYS A 172 9.07 -10.52 -3.44
C LYS A 172 8.20 -9.54 -2.64
N GLU A 173 8.26 -8.26 -2.97
CA GLU A 173 7.42 -7.24 -2.35
C GLU A 173 5.94 -7.46 -2.68
N ILE A 174 5.58 -7.77 -3.93
CA ILE A 174 4.21 -8.10 -4.33
C ILE A 174 3.68 -9.28 -3.53
N VAL A 175 4.46 -10.36 -3.41
CA VAL A 175 4.09 -11.55 -2.64
C VAL A 175 3.91 -11.18 -1.17
N HIS A 176 4.82 -10.39 -0.59
CA HIS A 176 4.74 -9.94 0.79
C HIS A 176 3.46 -9.15 1.07
N LEU A 177 3.19 -8.10 0.29
CA LEU A 177 1.97 -7.31 0.40
C LEU A 177 0.71 -8.16 0.20
N SER A 178 0.74 -9.10 -0.75
CA SER A 178 -0.39 -10.00 -1.03
C SER A 178 -0.68 -10.95 0.13
N THR A 179 0.35 -11.42 0.83
CA THR A 179 0.20 -12.31 2.01
C THR A 179 -0.23 -11.54 3.25
N ASP A 180 0.14 -10.27 3.35
CA ASP A 180 -0.24 -9.42 4.47
C ASP A 180 -1.67 -8.88 4.38
N LEU A 181 -2.18 -8.71 3.15
CA LEU A 181 -3.51 -8.16 2.91
C LEU A 181 -4.63 -8.93 3.64
N PRO A 182 -4.72 -10.27 3.57
CA PRO A 182 -5.75 -11.04 4.27
C PRO A 182 -5.43 -11.28 5.76
N SER A 183 -4.29 -10.82 6.26
CA SER A 183 -3.91 -11.05 7.65
C SER A 183 -4.78 -10.24 8.61
N ARG A 184 -4.93 -10.71 9.87
CA ARG A 184 -5.76 -10.04 10.89
C ARG A 184 -5.40 -8.58 11.13
N GLN A 185 -4.14 -8.20 10.98
CA GLN A 185 -3.69 -6.81 11.12
C GLN A 185 -3.69 -6.07 9.80
N SER A 186 -3.74 -6.80 8.68
CA SER A 186 -3.75 -6.29 7.31
C SER A 186 -2.73 -5.15 7.04
N LEU A 187 -2.86 -4.51 5.91
CA LEU A 187 -2.02 -3.36 5.52
C LEU A 187 -2.72 -2.04 5.91
N PRO A 188 -1.97 -1.01 6.28
CA PRO A 188 -2.56 0.31 6.56
C PRO A 188 -3.24 0.87 5.31
N ILE A 189 -4.10 1.87 5.50
CA ILE A 189 -4.64 2.64 4.37
C ILE A 189 -3.48 3.34 3.67
N PRO A 190 -3.40 3.25 2.32
CA PRO A 190 -2.27 3.77 1.57
C PRO A 190 -1.94 5.23 1.89
N VAL A 191 -0.66 5.53 2.06
CA VAL A 191 -0.10 6.87 2.25
C VAL A 191 -0.47 7.54 3.58
N VAL A 192 -1.51 7.09 4.28
CA VAL A 192 -1.99 7.75 5.52
C VAL A 192 -0.90 7.85 6.58
N ALA A 193 -0.04 6.83 6.69
CA ALA A 193 1.04 6.80 7.67
C ALA A 193 2.10 7.91 7.44
N THR A 194 2.27 8.38 6.21
CA THR A 194 3.21 9.48 5.89
C THR A 194 2.68 10.84 6.33
N PHE A 195 1.36 11.02 6.38
CA PHE A 195 0.74 12.24 6.88
C PHE A 195 0.61 12.23 8.39
N SER A 196 0.14 11.10 8.94
CA SER A 196 -0.08 10.92 10.37
C SER A 196 0.01 9.45 10.77
N PRO A 197 1.18 9.01 11.28
CA PRO A 197 1.34 7.64 11.81
C PRO A 197 0.34 7.33 12.93
N GLY A 198 0.00 8.32 13.75
CA GLY A 198 -0.99 8.19 14.81
C GLY A 198 -2.39 7.92 14.28
N LEU A 199 -2.79 8.57 13.18
CA LEU A 199 -4.06 8.33 12.52
C LEU A 199 -4.07 6.94 11.87
N ALA A 200 -3.04 6.57 11.12
CA ALA A 200 -2.92 5.25 10.52
C ALA A 200 -3.06 4.13 11.55
N LYS A 201 -2.40 4.29 12.71
CA LYS A 201 -2.52 3.36 13.83
C LYS A 201 -3.94 3.28 14.40
N LYS A 202 -4.61 4.43 14.60
CA LYS A 202 -5.99 4.46 15.09
C LYS A 202 -6.95 3.80 14.09
N LEU A 203 -6.82 4.11 12.80
CA LEU A 203 -7.63 3.49 11.75
C LEU A 203 -7.47 1.98 11.73
N SER A 204 -6.22 1.48 11.75
CA SER A 204 -5.94 0.04 11.82
C SER A 204 -6.49 -0.61 13.10
N PHE A 205 -6.44 0.10 14.24
CA PHE A 205 -7.02 -0.39 15.50
C PHE A 205 -8.55 -0.55 15.41
N TYR A 206 -9.23 0.34 14.70
CA TYR A 206 -10.67 0.26 14.44
C TYR A 206 -11.03 -0.68 13.28
N GLY A 207 -10.07 -1.44 12.73
CA GLY A 207 -10.31 -2.36 11.62
C GLY A 207 -10.43 -1.68 10.25
N LEU A 208 -10.19 -0.36 10.19
CA LEU A 208 -10.14 0.39 8.94
C LEU A 208 -8.74 0.26 8.32
N ASN A 209 -8.58 -0.77 7.50
CA ASN A 209 -7.32 -1.11 6.84
C ASN A 209 -7.58 -1.49 5.38
N THR A 210 -6.52 -1.66 4.60
CA THR A 210 -6.64 -1.97 3.17
C THR A 210 -7.34 -3.30 2.91
N GLY A 211 -7.14 -4.31 3.77
CA GLY A 211 -7.79 -5.62 3.62
C GLY A 211 -9.30 -5.51 3.72
N THR A 212 -9.83 -4.83 4.75
CA THR A 212 -11.27 -4.63 4.91
C THR A 212 -11.88 -3.81 3.77
N ILE A 213 -11.15 -2.79 3.26
CA ILE A 213 -11.58 -2.02 2.10
C ILE A 213 -11.66 -2.90 0.84
N VAL A 214 -10.64 -3.72 0.61
CA VAL A 214 -10.59 -4.62 -0.56
C VAL A 214 -11.68 -5.70 -0.45
N GLU A 215 -11.85 -6.31 0.71
CA GLU A 215 -12.86 -7.33 0.96
C GLU A 215 -14.27 -6.80 0.71
N GLY A 216 -14.64 -5.67 1.34
CA GLY A 216 -15.94 -5.03 1.12
C GLY A 216 -16.14 -4.60 -0.34
N SER A 217 -15.12 -3.99 -0.94
CA SER A 217 -15.18 -3.59 -2.36
C SER A 217 -15.38 -4.78 -3.30
N LEU A 218 -14.72 -5.91 -3.02
CA LEU A 218 -14.85 -7.13 -3.83
C LEU A 218 -16.24 -7.75 -3.70
N ALA A 219 -16.77 -7.84 -2.49
CA ALA A 219 -18.11 -8.36 -2.23
C ALA A 219 -19.17 -7.58 -3.01
N ILE A 220 -19.13 -6.23 -2.96
CA ILE A 220 -20.08 -5.40 -3.70
C ILE A 220 -19.90 -5.54 -5.21
N LYS A 221 -18.68 -5.63 -5.73
CA LYS A 221 -18.45 -5.85 -7.15
C LYS A 221 -19.03 -7.18 -7.64
N ILE A 222 -18.95 -8.25 -6.83
CA ILE A 222 -19.55 -9.54 -7.15
C ILE A 222 -21.08 -9.41 -7.17
N ILE A 223 -21.66 -8.74 -6.17
CA ILE A 223 -23.12 -8.49 -6.11
C ILE A 223 -23.56 -7.66 -7.32
N ASN A 224 -22.86 -6.60 -7.66
CA ASN A 224 -23.16 -5.76 -8.80
C ASN A 224 -23.06 -6.52 -10.13
N TRP A 225 -22.06 -7.37 -10.28
CA TRP A 225 -21.96 -8.26 -11.42
C TRP A 225 -23.18 -9.19 -11.51
N LEU A 226 -23.59 -9.80 -10.38
CA LEU A 226 -24.78 -10.67 -10.34
C LEU A 226 -26.05 -9.91 -10.69
N ILE A 227 -26.26 -8.71 -10.15
CA ILE A 227 -27.41 -7.85 -10.48
C ILE A 227 -27.42 -7.53 -11.99
N ALA A 228 -26.28 -7.11 -12.53
CA ALA A 228 -26.16 -6.80 -13.95
C ALA A 228 -26.43 -8.03 -14.83
N PHE A 229 -25.93 -9.19 -14.44
CA PHE A 229 -26.18 -10.46 -15.12
C PHE A 229 -27.66 -10.83 -15.10
N LEU A 230 -28.31 -10.80 -13.93
CA LEU A 230 -29.74 -11.10 -13.80
C LEU A 230 -30.59 -10.10 -14.61
N HIS A 231 -30.26 -8.81 -14.56
CA HIS A 231 -30.95 -7.79 -15.37
C HIS A 231 -30.75 -8.05 -16.86
N ARG A 232 -29.55 -8.54 -17.30
CA ARG A 232 -29.31 -8.91 -18.70
C ARG A 232 -30.25 -9.99 -19.22
N LEU A 233 -30.68 -10.90 -18.36
CA LEU A 233 -31.66 -11.95 -18.73
C LEU A 233 -33.06 -11.41 -19.03
N THR A 234 -33.35 -10.16 -18.64
CA THR A 234 -34.64 -9.50 -18.90
C THR A 234 -34.63 -8.65 -20.16
N MET A 235 -33.52 -8.57 -20.89
CA MET A 235 -33.40 -7.79 -22.11
C MET A 235 -34.21 -8.42 -23.24
N GLU A 236 -35.11 -7.63 -23.86
CA GLU A 236 -35.84 -8.06 -25.01
C GLU A 236 -35.01 -7.92 -26.30
N PRO A 237 -35.21 -8.78 -27.32
CA PRO A 237 -34.45 -8.69 -28.59
C PRO A 237 -34.62 -7.38 -29.36
N SER A 238 -35.76 -6.70 -29.18
CA SER A 238 -36.09 -5.44 -29.81
C SER A 238 -35.60 -4.20 -29.08
N GLU A 239 -35.03 -4.38 -27.89
CA GLU A 239 -34.63 -3.29 -27.03
C GLU A 239 -33.28 -2.67 -27.43
N ASP A 240 -33.17 -1.34 -27.40
CA ASP A 240 -31.90 -0.63 -27.62
C ASP A 240 -30.90 -0.94 -26.52
N GLU A 241 -29.77 -1.49 -26.89
CA GLU A 241 -28.72 -1.92 -25.95
C GLU A 241 -28.18 -0.75 -25.11
N GLY A 242 -28.07 0.45 -25.69
CA GLY A 242 -27.58 1.62 -24.97
C GLY A 242 -28.54 2.06 -23.87
N LEU A 243 -29.84 2.10 -24.16
CA LEU A 243 -30.89 2.41 -23.19
C LEU A 243 -30.97 1.33 -22.09
N PHE A 244 -30.82 0.07 -22.47
CA PHE A 244 -30.78 -1.04 -21.53
C PHE A 244 -29.56 -0.89 -20.58
N GLN A 245 -28.39 -0.57 -21.10
CA GLN A 245 -27.20 -0.32 -20.29
C GLN A 245 -27.37 0.87 -19.35
N VAL A 246 -28.02 1.96 -19.77
CA VAL A 246 -28.36 3.10 -18.90
C VAL A 246 -29.25 2.64 -17.72
N ARG A 247 -30.26 1.80 -17.98
CA ARG A 247 -31.10 1.22 -16.91
C ARG A 247 -30.28 0.37 -15.96
N THR A 248 -29.42 -0.51 -16.49
CA THR A 248 -28.54 -1.35 -15.67
C THR A 248 -27.66 -0.50 -14.75
N GLN A 249 -27.02 0.54 -15.28
CA GLN A 249 -26.17 1.42 -14.48
C GLN A 249 -26.96 2.17 -13.39
N LYS A 250 -28.19 2.61 -13.70
CA LYS A 250 -29.07 3.22 -12.69
C LYS A 250 -29.47 2.23 -11.60
N ILE A 251 -29.82 0.99 -11.96
CA ILE A 251 -30.16 -0.07 -10.97
C ILE A 251 -28.99 -0.28 -10.03
N LEU A 252 -27.76 -0.45 -10.55
CA LEU A 252 -26.56 -0.63 -9.73
C LEU A 252 -26.31 0.57 -8.82
N MET A 253 -26.41 1.79 -9.35
CA MET A 253 -26.21 3.01 -8.58
C MET A 253 -27.24 3.13 -7.44
N TYR A 254 -28.52 2.88 -7.71
CA TYR A 254 -29.54 2.94 -6.66
C TYR A 254 -29.40 1.82 -5.64
N SER A 255 -29.09 0.60 -6.06
CA SER A 255 -28.84 -0.54 -5.19
C SER A 255 -27.70 -0.25 -4.23
N ASP A 256 -26.55 0.17 -4.75
CA ASP A 256 -25.38 0.53 -3.96
C ASP A 256 -25.67 1.69 -3.00
N THR A 257 -26.40 2.71 -3.47
CA THR A 257 -26.77 3.85 -2.63
C THR A 257 -27.70 3.45 -1.49
N ILE A 258 -28.70 2.64 -1.75
CA ILE A 258 -29.64 2.13 -0.71
C ILE A 258 -28.87 1.28 0.29
N ALA A 259 -28.01 0.37 -0.16
CA ALA A 259 -27.20 -0.47 0.72
C ALA A 259 -26.30 0.39 1.62
N THR A 260 -25.62 1.37 1.02
CA THR A 260 -24.73 2.30 1.73
C THR A 260 -25.47 3.13 2.79
N VAL A 261 -26.61 3.73 2.43
CA VAL A 261 -27.42 4.52 3.38
C VAL A 261 -27.96 3.64 4.51
N SER A 262 -28.35 2.40 4.18
CA SER A 262 -28.82 1.43 5.18
C SER A 262 -27.72 1.04 6.16
N ASP A 263 -26.49 0.81 5.67
CA ASP A 263 -25.32 0.52 6.53
C ASP A 263 -24.96 1.70 7.44
N ILE A 264 -24.98 2.92 6.90
CA ILE A 264 -24.78 4.14 7.71
C ILE A 264 -25.86 4.20 8.82
N GLY A 265 -27.12 4.07 8.46
CA GLY A 265 -28.22 4.14 9.41
C GLY A 265 -28.10 3.08 10.49
N TYR A 266 -27.81 1.84 10.10
CA TYR A 266 -27.58 0.73 11.03
C TYR A 266 -26.38 1.02 11.96
N SER A 267 -25.28 1.48 11.43
CA SER A 267 -24.07 1.83 12.19
C SER A 267 -24.34 2.97 13.18
N MET A 268 -25.07 4.00 12.78
CA MET A 268 -25.47 5.11 13.67
C MET A 268 -26.35 4.63 14.83
N ILE A 269 -27.35 3.77 14.55
CA ILE A 269 -28.21 3.20 15.58
C ILE A 269 -27.39 2.37 16.56
N LYS A 270 -26.49 1.51 16.08
CA LYS A 270 -25.63 0.70 16.94
C LYS A 270 -24.69 1.53 17.80
N ALA A 271 -24.08 2.58 17.23
CA ALA A 271 -23.24 3.52 17.98
C ALA A 271 -24.05 4.24 19.07
N TYR A 272 -25.28 4.68 18.77
CA TYR A 272 -26.18 5.29 19.73
C TYR A 272 -26.55 4.34 20.88
N LEU A 273 -26.73 3.04 20.57
CA LEU A 273 -26.99 1.99 21.57
C LEU A 273 -25.74 1.56 22.36
N GLY A 274 -24.59 2.23 22.15
CA GLY A 274 -23.36 2.00 22.91
C GLY A 274 -22.49 0.82 22.43
N ASP A 275 -22.73 0.29 21.24
CA ASP A 275 -21.84 -0.75 20.66
C ASP A 275 -20.50 -0.13 20.22
N LYS A 276 -19.49 -0.28 21.07
CA LYS A 276 -18.12 0.23 20.84
C LYS A 276 -17.42 -0.39 19.63
N ASN A 277 -17.93 -1.51 19.10
CA ASN A 277 -17.33 -2.22 17.97
C ASN A 277 -17.97 -1.82 16.63
N THR A 278 -18.91 -0.90 16.61
CA THR A 278 -19.62 -0.48 15.39
C THR A 278 -18.65 0.03 14.32
N MET A 279 -17.63 0.80 14.72
CA MET A 279 -16.61 1.31 13.78
C MET A 279 -15.80 0.20 13.09
N GLN A 280 -15.65 -0.96 13.73
CA GLN A 280 -14.93 -2.11 13.14
C GLN A 280 -15.75 -2.85 12.09
N LYS A 281 -17.07 -2.62 12.06
CA LYS A 281 -18.00 -3.25 11.13
C LYS A 281 -18.40 -2.32 9.97
N PHE A 282 -17.82 -1.13 9.92
CA PHE A 282 -18.11 -0.12 8.92
C PHE A 282 -17.55 -0.54 7.54
N ASP A 283 -18.42 -0.68 6.54
CA ASP A 283 -18.02 -1.09 5.19
C ASP A 283 -17.45 0.08 4.37
N LEU A 284 -16.23 0.52 4.69
CA LEU A 284 -15.54 1.56 3.93
C LEU A 284 -15.33 1.16 2.45
N GLY A 285 -15.13 -0.14 2.18
CA GLY A 285 -14.98 -0.66 0.82
C GLY A 285 -16.24 -0.41 -0.01
N GLY A 286 -17.40 -0.71 0.56
CA GLY A 286 -18.70 -0.45 -0.04
C GLY A 286 -18.93 1.02 -0.35
N TYR A 287 -18.57 1.93 0.55
CA TYR A 287 -18.70 3.37 0.30
C TYR A 287 -17.87 3.83 -0.90
N ILE A 288 -16.64 3.37 -1.02
CA ILE A 288 -15.77 3.71 -2.15
C ILE A 288 -16.36 3.20 -3.46
N VAL A 289 -16.88 1.97 -3.47
CA VAL A 289 -17.52 1.38 -4.66
C VAL A 289 -18.78 2.18 -5.03
N THR A 290 -19.63 2.51 -4.06
CA THR A 290 -20.86 3.28 -4.28
C THR A 290 -20.57 4.66 -4.85
N LEU A 291 -19.61 5.42 -4.27
CA LEU A 291 -19.20 6.72 -4.80
C LEU A 291 -18.64 6.58 -6.23
N SER A 292 -17.82 5.57 -6.48
CA SER A 292 -17.31 5.29 -7.83
C SER A 292 -18.44 4.96 -8.81
N GLN A 293 -19.43 4.17 -8.39
CA GLN A 293 -20.58 3.81 -9.20
C GLN A 293 -21.44 5.03 -9.55
N ILE A 294 -21.70 5.91 -8.58
CA ILE A 294 -22.44 7.16 -8.80
C ILE A 294 -21.74 8.01 -9.89
N CYS A 295 -20.43 8.24 -9.73
CA CYS A 295 -19.66 9.04 -10.69
C CYS A 295 -19.64 8.40 -12.09
N LYS A 296 -19.44 7.08 -12.17
CA LYS A 296 -19.44 6.34 -13.44
C LYS A 296 -20.80 6.38 -14.12
N THR A 297 -21.87 6.17 -13.36
CA THR A 297 -23.25 6.18 -13.90
C THR A 297 -23.60 7.55 -14.46
N GLN A 298 -23.29 8.62 -13.74
CA GLN A 298 -23.56 9.99 -14.23
C GLN A 298 -22.76 10.30 -15.50
N SER A 299 -21.47 9.96 -15.53
CA SER A 299 -20.63 10.15 -16.73
C SER A 299 -21.13 9.33 -17.92
N PHE A 300 -21.56 8.08 -17.69
CA PHE A 300 -22.12 7.22 -18.72
C PHE A 300 -23.43 7.77 -19.27
N ILE A 301 -24.37 8.23 -18.42
CA ILE A 301 -25.63 8.84 -18.82
C ILE A 301 -25.37 10.10 -19.65
N ALA A 302 -24.44 10.95 -19.23
CA ALA A 302 -24.08 12.15 -19.98
C ALA A 302 -23.53 11.81 -21.38
N ALA A 303 -22.65 10.82 -21.50
CA ALA A 303 -22.10 10.35 -22.76
C ALA A 303 -23.22 9.78 -23.69
N MET A 304 -24.12 8.98 -23.12
CA MET A 304 -25.26 8.43 -23.90
C MET A 304 -26.22 9.52 -24.37
N ASN A 305 -26.56 10.48 -23.50
CA ASN A 305 -27.39 11.61 -23.89
C ASN A 305 -26.76 12.40 -25.05
N THR A 306 -25.45 12.64 -25.01
CA THR A 306 -24.73 13.30 -26.09
C THR A 306 -24.81 12.48 -27.38
N LYS A 307 -24.57 11.16 -27.33
CA LYS A 307 -24.65 10.25 -28.47
C LYS A 307 -26.04 10.28 -29.13
N TYR A 308 -27.10 10.19 -28.32
CA TYR A 308 -28.46 10.22 -28.84
C TYR A 308 -28.85 11.58 -29.49
N ARG A 309 -28.42 12.69 -28.88
CA ARG A 309 -28.63 14.03 -29.46
C ARG A 309 -27.91 14.19 -30.78
N VAL A 310 -26.65 13.77 -30.87
CA VAL A 310 -25.86 13.86 -32.10
C VAL A 310 -26.50 12.98 -33.20
N ASN A 311 -26.88 11.75 -32.88
CA ASN A 311 -27.52 10.86 -33.85
C ASN A 311 -28.87 11.42 -34.34
N HIS A 312 -29.66 12.04 -33.44
CA HIS A 312 -30.91 12.68 -33.83
C HIS A 312 -30.66 13.85 -34.81
N ILE A 313 -29.71 14.72 -34.50
CA ILE A 313 -29.33 15.84 -35.39
C ILE A 313 -28.88 15.31 -36.76
N ILE A 314 -28.01 14.30 -36.78
CA ILE A 314 -27.52 13.69 -38.03
C ILE A 314 -28.69 13.09 -38.83
N SER A 315 -29.63 12.41 -38.18
CA SER A 315 -30.79 11.84 -38.86
C SER A 315 -31.72 12.91 -39.46
N GLU A 316 -31.90 14.03 -38.78
CA GLU A 316 -32.65 15.17 -39.31
C GLU A 316 -31.96 15.79 -40.54
N PHE A 317 -30.63 16.00 -40.44
CA PHE A 317 -29.87 16.52 -41.61
C PHE A 317 -29.92 15.62 -42.84
N ASN A 318 -29.95 14.30 -42.65
CA ASN A 318 -30.01 13.35 -43.77
C ASN A 318 -31.43 13.21 -44.38
N ASN A 319 -32.44 13.75 -43.72
CA ASN A 319 -33.84 13.74 -44.20
C ASN A 319 -34.22 15.02 -44.97
N TYR A 320 -33.32 16.00 -45.02
CA TYR A 320 -33.43 17.20 -45.85
C TYR A 320 -32.49 17.11 -47.06
#